data_e92fea9d80409661d35b9708b6e1d25d
#
_entry.id   e92fea9d80409661d35b9708b6e1d25d
#
_cell.length_a   1.000
_cell.length_b   1.000
_cell.length_c   1.000
_cell.angle_alpha   90.00
_cell.angle_beta   90.00
_cell.angle_gamma   90.00
#
_symmetry.space_group_name_H-M   'P 1'
#
loop_
_entity.id
_entity.type
_entity.pdbx_description
1 polymer ?
#
loop_
_entity_poly.entity_id
_entity_poly.type
_entity_poly.pdbx_seq_one_letter_code
_entity_poly.pdbx_strand_id
1 'polypeptide(L)'
;VRLLKFTLFMRQVTRKSPANLEWIERQGLLAVKLAQIFALRPDIISLEKCKQLQALYSSASTIPTEDVFRILKDKAPDAYHDEISWFDVEPLAAASVGQVHRARLKSGNEVVVKIIKDDHEKKFKRDVKRMSRWLKIAMVISPKLRKVGN
;
A
#
# COMPACT_ATOMS: atom_id res chain seq x y z
N VAL A 1 -15.73 -7.59 -15.80
CA VAL A 1 -15.66 -6.90 -14.47
C VAL A 1 -14.26 -6.36 -14.16
N ARG A 2 -13.18 -7.07 -14.52
CA ARG A 2 -11.80 -6.69 -14.12
C ARG A 2 -11.16 -5.63 -15.03
N LEU A 3 -11.39 -5.70 -16.34
CA LEU A 3 -10.96 -4.68 -17.30
C LEU A 3 -11.64 -3.33 -16.98
N LEU A 4 -12.91 -3.37 -16.64
CA LEU A 4 -13.67 -2.19 -16.22
C LEU A 4 -13.06 -1.51 -14.98
N LYS A 5 -12.60 -2.27 -13.98
CA LYS A 5 -11.93 -1.70 -12.81
C LYS A 5 -10.62 -1.02 -13.16
N PHE A 6 -9.82 -1.58 -14.06
CA PHE A 6 -8.60 -0.96 -14.54
C PHE A 6 -8.87 0.33 -15.33
N THR A 7 -9.84 0.31 -16.24
CA THR A 7 -10.23 1.52 -17.00
C THR A 7 -10.78 2.62 -16.08
N LEU A 8 -11.57 2.25 -15.08
CA LEU A 8 -12.04 3.17 -14.06
C LEU A 8 -10.89 3.74 -13.23
N PHE A 9 -9.90 2.91 -12.85
CA PHE A 9 -8.70 3.37 -12.15
C PHE A 9 -7.92 4.38 -13.01
N MET A 10 -7.63 4.05 -14.26
CA MET A 10 -6.95 4.96 -15.17
C MET A 10 -7.73 6.27 -15.34
N ARG A 11 -9.06 6.21 -15.40
CA ARG A 11 -9.91 7.40 -15.44
C ARG A 11 -9.78 8.26 -14.17
N GLN A 12 -9.70 7.65 -12.99
CA GLN A 12 -9.47 8.39 -11.73
C GLN A 12 -8.14 9.11 -11.72
N VAL A 13 -7.10 8.47 -12.26
CA VAL A 13 -5.74 8.99 -12.26
C VAL A 13 -5.50 10.02 -13.36
N THR A 14 -6.06 9.83 -14.57
CA THR A 14 -5.71 10.66 -15.74
C THR A 14 -6.68 11.78 -16.08
N ARG A 15 -7.94 11.69 -15.66
CA ARG A 15 -8.93 12.74 -15.95
C ARG A 15 -8.72 13.98 -15.08
N LYS A 16 -9.11 15.15 -15.59
CA LYS A 16 -9.05 16.44 -14.88
C LYS A 16 -9.99 16.53 -13.67
N SER A 17 -11.08 15.70 -13.63
CA SER A 17 -11.98 15.64 -12.48
C SER A 17 -11.25 15.19 -11.21
N PRO A 18 -11.65 15.65 -10.01
CA PRO A 18 -11.03 15.22 -8.76
C PRO A 18 -10.92 13.69 -8.64
N ALA A 19 -9.80 13.20 -8.09
CA ALA A 19 -9.62 11.77 -7.84
C ALA A 19 -10.43 11.35 -6.60
N ASN A 20 -11.17 10.26 -6.71
CA ASN A 20 -11.77 9.62 -5.55
C ASN A 20 -10.72 8.72 -4.86
N LEU A 21 -10.02 9.26 -3.87
CA LEU A 21 -8.92 8.59 -3.17
C LEU A 21 -9.41 7.36 -2.42
N GLU A 22 -10.56 7.47 -1.74
CA GLU A 22 -11.16 6.35 -1.01
C GLU A 22 -11.48 5.17 -1.94
N TRP A 23 -12.00 5.46 -3.14
CA TRP A 23 -12.24 4.43 -4.13
C TRP A 23 -10.93 3.77 -4.59
N ILE A 24 -9.85 4.56 -4.78
CA ILE A 24 -8.51 4.02 -5.13
C ILE A 24 -8.01 3.08 -4.02
N GLU A 25 -8.12 3.48 -2.76
CA GLU A 25 -7.72 2.68 -1.60
C GLU A 25 -8.48 1.35 -1.52
N ARG A 26 -9.78 1.38 -1.77
CA ARG A 26 -10.62 0.16 -1.84
C ARG A 26 -10.24 -0.81 -2.96
N GLN A 27 -9.51 -0.38 -4.00
CA GLN A 27 -9.00 -1.29 -5.03
C GLN A 27 -7.78 -2.10 -4.55
N GLY A 28 -7.19 -1.75 -3.42
CA GLY A 28 -6.10 -2.45 -2.75
C GLY A 28 -4.72 -1.84 -2.98
N LEU A 29 -3.73 -2.42 -2.33
CA LEU A 29 -2.36 -1.89 -2.24
C LEU A 29 -1.76 -1.55 -3.60
N LEU A 30 -1.96 -2.39 -4.62
CA LEU A 30 -1.39 -2.14 -5.95
C LEU A 30 -1.95 -0.87 -6.58
N ALA A 31 -3.27 -0.62 -6.46
CA ALA A 31 -3.88 0.59 -6.99
C ALA A 31 -3.34 1.84 -6.29
N VAL A 32 -3.18 1.79 -4.96
CA VAL A 32 -2.56 2.86 -4.18
C VAL A 32 -1.13 3.11 -4.66
N LYS A 33 -0.30 2.08 -4.80
CA LYS A 33 1.09 2.21 -5.27
C LYS A 33 1.19 2.77 -6.69
N LEU A 34 0.32 2.35 -7.59
CA LEU A 34 0.25 2.92 -8.94
C LEU A 34 -0.15 4.39 -8.91
N ALA A 35 -1.17 4.76 -8.13
CA ALA A 35 -1.58 6.15 -7.98
C ALA A 35 -0.47 7.02 -7.37
N GLN A 36 0.29 6.50 -6.40
CA GLN A 36 1.48 7.16 -5.85
C GLN A 36 2.57 7.38 -6.93
N ILE A 37 2.81 6.40 -7.81
CA ILE A 37 3.74 6.57 -8.94
C ILE A 37 3.26 7.70 -9.86
N PHE A 38 1.97 7.72 -10.22
CA PHE A 38 1.41 8.80 -11.04
C PHE A 38 1.48 10.16 -10.35
N ALA A 39 1.38 10.22 -9.01
CA ALA A 39 1.52 11.46 -8.24
C ALA A 39 2.90 12.14 -8.43
N LEU A 40 3.91 11.40 -8.86
CA LEU A 40 5.28 11.88 -9.15
C LEU A 40 5.51 12.16 -10.64
N ARG A 41 4.50 12.06 -11.49
CA ARG A 41 4.62 12.13 -12.95
C ARG A 41 3.82 13.32 -13.54
N PRO A 42 4.28 14.57 -13.30
CA PRO A 42 3.64 15.76 -13.88
C PRO A 42 3.79 15.84 -15.42
N ASP A 43 4.64 15.00 -15.98
CA ASP A 43 4.79 14.79 -17.42
C ASP A 43 3.64 13.96 -18.04
N ILE A 44 2.93 13.18 -17.23
CA ILE A 44 1.81 12.30 -17.67
C ILE A 44 0.45 12.87 -17.29
N ILE A 45 0.34 13.45 -16.09
CA ILE A 45 -0.92 13.98 -15.54
C ILE A 45 -0.72 15.42 -15.07
N SER A 46 -1.83 16.17 -14.89
CA SER A 46 -1.72 17.57 -14.46
C SER A 46 -1.10 17.68 -13.06
N LEU A 47 -0.39 18.79 -12.80
CA LEU A 47 0.22 19.06 -11.48
C LEU A 47 -0.84 19.07 -10.35
N GLU A 48 -2.03 19.56 -10.63
CA GLU A 48 -3.15 19.53 -9.68
C GLU A 48 -3.52 18.09 -9.31
N LYS A 49 -3.60 17.20 -10.31
CA LYS A 49 -3.86 15.78 -10.09
C LYS A 49 -2.73 15.12 -9.29
N CYS A 50 -1.48 15.46 -9.57
CA CYS A 50 -0.34 15.00 -8.79
C CYS A 50 -0.52 15.37 -7.31
N LYS A 51 -0.85 16.63 -7.01
CA LYS A 51 -1.10 17.09 -5.62
C LYS A 51 -2.23 16.32 -4.94
N GLN A 52 -3.33 16.08 -5.64
CA GLN A 52 -4.45 15.28 -5.11
C GLN A 52 -3.99 13.86 -4.74
N LEU A 53 -3.27 13.19 -5.63
CA LEU A 53 -2.79 11.82 -5.42
C LEU A 53 -1.69 11.72 -4.36
N GLN A 54 -0.96 12.81 -4.08
CA GLN A 54 0.02 12.85 -2.99
C GLN A 54 -0.60 12.59 -1.61
N ALA A 55 -1.87 12.90 -1.41
CA ALA A 55 -2.57 12.57 -0.16
C ALA A 55 -2.58 11.05 0.15
N LEU A 56 -2.42 10.19 -0.86
CA LEU A 56 -2.29 8.75 -0.67
C LEU A 56 -0.98 8.32 0.03
N TYR A 57 0.00 9.22 0.18
CA TYR A 57 1.22 8.93 0.96
C TYR A 57 0.99 9.02 2.46
N SER A 58 0.05 9.86 2.90
CA SER A 58 -0.27 10.08 4.31
C SER A 58 -1.46 9.27 4.82
N SER A 59 -2.23 8.63 3.95
CA SER A 59 -3.47 7.89 4.27
C SER A 59 -3.25 6.41 4.62
N ALA A 60 -2.07 6.04 5.12
CA ALA A 60 -1.85 4.67 5.55
C ALA A 60 -2.75 4.33 6.75
N SER A 61 -3.83 3.57 6.52
CA SER A 61 -4.69 3.08 7.59
C SER A 61 -3.89 2.25 8.60
N THR A 62 -4.10 2.49 9.88
CA THR A 62 -3.54 1.67 10.95
C THR A 62 -4.18 0.29 10.97
N ILE A 63 -3.48 -0.69 11.49
CA ILE A 63 -4.03 -2.00 11.83
C ILE A 63 -4.82 -1.84 13.14
N PRO A 64 -6.04 -2.36 13.25
CA PRO A 64 -6.76 -2.40 14.53
C PRO A 64 -5.93 -3.08 15.61
N THR A 65 -6.01 -2.57 16.83
CA THR A 65 -5.24 -3.07 17.98
C THR A 65 -5.37 -4.58 18.20
N GLU A 66 -6.59 -5.11 18.03
CA GLU A 66 -6.88 -6.54 18.15
C GLU A 66 -6.11 -7.38 17.14
N ASP A 67 -6.01 -6.88 15.88
CA ASP A 67 -5.22 -7.53 14.84
C ASP A 67 -3.71 -7.42 15.10
N VAL A 68 -3.24 -6.34 15.73
CA VAL A 68 -1.85 -6.18 16.17
C VAL A 68 -1.47 -7.30 17.13
N PHE A 69 -2.27 -7.49 18.19
CA PHE A 69 -2.01 -8.52 19.19
C PHE A 69 -2.13 -9.93 18.60
N ARG A 70 -3.09 -10.17 17.72
CA ARG A 70 -3.21 -11.44 17.00
C ARG A 70 -1.98 -11.75 16.17
N ILE A 71 -1.49 -10.77 15.39
CA ILE A 71 -0.28 -10.93 14.56
C ILE A 71 0.95 -11.19 15.44
N LEU A 72 1.10 -10.47 16.53
CA LEU A 72 2.19 -10.69 17.48
C LEU A 72 2.12 -12.12 18.03
N LYS A 73 0.96 -12.55 18.52
CA LYS A 73 0.77 -13.90 19.07
C LYS A 73 1.07 -14.99 18.05
N ASP A 74 0.62 -14.83 16.81
CA ASP A 74 0.71 -15.88 15.78
C ASP A 74 2.09 -15.94 15.11
N LYS A 75 2.85 -14.84 15.09
CA LYS A 75 4.05 -14.72 14.27
C LYS A 75 5.32 -14.34 15.02
N ALA A 76 5.21 -13.75 16.20
CA ALA A 76 6.39 -13.48 16.99
C ALA A 76 6.91 -14.79 17.60
N PRO A 77 8.22 -15.08 17.53
CA PRO A 77 8.80 -16.19 18.26
C PRO A 77 8.53 -16.06 19.77
N ASP A 78 8.35 -17.18 20.48
CA ASP A 78 8.04 -17.18 21.92
C ASP A 78 9.05 -16.36 22.74
N ALA A 79 10.34 -16.37 22.35
CA ALA A 79 11.38 -15.55 22.97
C ALA A 79 11.07 -14.04 22.98
N TYR A 80 10.34 -13.53 21.99
CA TYR A 80 9.94 -12.11 21.96
C TYR A 80 8.87 -11.77 22.99
N HIS A 81 7.94 -12.70 23.26
CA HIS A 81 6.90 -12.50 24.26
C HIS A 81 7.50 -12.45 25.68
N ASP A 82 8.58 -13.21 25.89
CA ASP A 82 9.27 -13.26 27.18
C ASP A 82 10.20 -12.07 27.41
N GLU A 83 10.69 -11.41 26.36
CA GLU A 83 11.63 -10.30 26.46
C GLU A 83 11.00 -8.92 26.51
N ILE A 84 9.77 -8.76 25.99
CA ILE A 84 9.08 -7.45 25.98
C ILE A 84 8.42 -7.23 27.36
N SER A 85 8.81 -6.15 28.04
CA SER A 85 8.20 -5.72 29.31
C SER A 85 7.08 -4.71 29.13
N TRP A 86 7.09 -3.96 28.03
CA TRP A 86 6.07 -2.97 27.69
C TRP A 86 5.97 -2.81 26.17
N PHE A 87 4.74 -2.59 25.68
CA PHE A 87 4.43 -2.38 24.28
C PHE A 87 3.43 -1.24 24.12
N ASP A 88 3.74 -0.27 23.27
CA ASP A 88 2.86 0.85 22.94
C ASP A 88 1.81 0.39 21.94
N VAL A 89 0.55 0.48 22.33
CA VAL A 89 -0.59 0.09 21.49
C VAL A 89 -0.79 1.07 20.34
N GLU A 90 -0.45 2.34 20.55
CA GLU A 90 -0.52 3.35 19.52
C GLU A 90 0.70 3.25 18.60
N PRO A 91 0.51 3.17 17.29
CA PRO A 91 1.64 3.09 16.39
C PRO A 91 2.40 4.41 16.32
N LEU A 92 3.72 4.35 16.45
CA LEU A 92 4.62 5.47 16.21
C LEU A 92 4.52 5.97 14.76
N ALA A 93 4.34 5.05 13.81
CA ALA A 93 4.15 5.34 12.41
C ALA A 93 3.41 4.20 11.71
N ALA A 94 2.60 4.53 10.71
CA ALA A 94 1.92 3.57 9.84
C ALA A 94 2.31 3.77 8.38
N ALA A 95 2.44 2.66 7.67
CA ALA A 95 2.72 2.63 6.24
C ALA A 95 1.77 1.67 5.53
N SER A 96 1.78 1.69 4.20
CA SER A 96 0.89 0.86 3.37
C SER A 96 1.04 -0.66 3.62
N VAL A 97 2.19 -1.11 4.09
CA VAL A 97 2.49 -2.55 4.32
C VAL A 97 2.57 -2.94 5.79
N GLY A 98 2.56 -1.98 6.72
CA GLY A 98 2.68 -2.27 8.14
C GLY A 98 2.69 -1.03 9.00
N GLN A 99 2.92 -1.21 10.28
CA GLN A 99 3.06 -0.14 11.25
C GLN A 99 4.18 -0.46 12.24
N VAL A 100 4.69 0.57 12.90
CA VAL A 100 5.80 0.49 13.84
C VAL A 100 5.31 0.94 15.21
N HIS A 101 5.60 0.18 16.24
CA HIS A 101 5.26 0.45 17.63
C HIS A 101 6.51 0.57 18.46
N ARG A 102 6.46 1.37 19.52
CA ARG A 102 7.49 1.38 20.54
C ARG A 102 7.32 0.17 21.46
N ALA A 103 8.43 -0.35 21.93
CA ALA A 103 8.42 -1.38 22.96
C ALA A 103 9.64 -1.21 23.87
N ARG A 104 9.60 -1.85 25.05
CA ARG A 104 10.71 -1.89 25.98
C ARG A 104 10.97 -3.34 26.35
N LEU A 105 12.23 -3.71 26.32
CA LEU A 105 12.67 -5.04 26.76
C LEU A 105 12.80 -5.10 28.29
N LYS A 106 12.80 -6.31 28.85
CA LYS A 106 13.10 -6.53 30.28
C LYS A 106 14.47 -6.02 30.70
N SER A 107 15.43 -5.95 29.75
CA SER A 107 16.74 -5.32 29.95
C SER A 107 16.67 -3.80 30.14
N GLY A 108 15.53 -3.17 29.93
CA GLY A 108 15.34 -1.72 29.98
C GLY A 108 15.56 -1.01 28.64
N ASN A 109 16.06 -1.70 27.63
CA ASN A 109 16.32 -1.11 26.30
C ASN A 109 15.01 -0.77 25.58
N GLU A 110 14.95 0.42 24.98
CA GLU A 110 13.85 0.79 24.09
C GLU A 110 14.12 0.27 22.68
N VAL A 111 13.10 -0.33 22.11
CA VAL A 111 13.14 -0.93 20.78
C VAL A 111 11.89 -0.54 19.99
N VAL A 112 11.92 -0.79 18.68
CA VAL A 112 10.74 -0.68 17.82
C VAL A 112 10.35 -2.05 17.27
N VAL A 113 9.06 -2.33 17.29
CA VAL A 113 8.48 -3.54 16.72
C VAL A 113 7.74 -3.16 15.45
N LYS A 114 8.18 -3.70 14.32
CA LYS A 114 7.51 -3.50 13.03
C LYS A 114 6.55 -4.64 12.77
N ILE A 115 5.27 -4.31 12.70
CA ILE A 115 4.20 -5.25 12.41
C ILE A 115 3.80 -5.13 10.95
N ILE A 116 3.92 -6.22 10.21
CA ILE A 116 3.52 -6.29 8.80
C ILE A 116 2.08 -6.76 8.71
N LYS A 117 1.25 -6.03 7.96
CA LYS A 117 -0.15 -6.36 7.73
C LYS A 117 -0.27 -7.76 7.12
N ASP A 118 -1.16 -8.58 7.66
CA ASP A 118 -1.40 -9.94 7.18
C ASP A 118 -1.85 -9.98 5.71
N ASP A 119 -1.49 -11.05 5.01
CA ASP A 119 -1.89 -11.33 3.61
C ASP A 119 -1.40 -10.34 2.54
N HIS A 120 -0.68 -9.26 2.89
CA HIS A 120 -0.23 -8.29 1.90
C HIS A 120 0.70 -8.90 0.86
N GLU A 121 1.60 -9.78 1.25
CA GLU A 121 2.55 -10.40 0.30
C GLU A 121 1.84 -11.28 -0.72
N LYS A 122 0.94 -12.15 -0.28
CA LYS A 122 0.17 -13.03 -1.16
C LYS A 122 -0.79 -12.26 -2.06
N LYS A 123 -1.46 -11.25 -1.50
CA LYS A 123 -2.35 -10.34 -2.26
C LYS A 123 -1.54 -9.53 -3.27
N PHE A 124 -0.41 -8.95 -2.85
CA PHE A 124 0.46 -8.17 -3.72
C PHE A 124 1.04 -8.99 -4.87
N LYS A 125 1.58 -10.19 -4.61
CA LYS A 125 2.07 -11.11 -5.66
C LYS A 125 0.98 -11.47 -6.68
N ARG A 126 -0.25 -11.71 -6.21
CA ARG A 126 -1.40 -11.99 -7.11
C ARG A 126 -1.76 -10.76 -7.94
N ASP A 127 -1.73 -9.58 -7.35
CA ASP A 127 -2.10 -8.33 -8.02
C ASP A 127 -1.03 -7.93 -9.05
N VAL A 128 0.25 -8.09 -8.73
CA VAL A 128 1.37 -7.88 -9.67
C VAL A 128 1.26 -8.83 -10.88
N LYS A 129 1.05 -10.14 -10.66
CA LYS A 129 0.84 -11.10 -11.74
C LYS A 129 -0.37 -10.74 -12.62
N ARG A 130 -1.40 -10.20 -12.01
CA ARG A 130 -2.62 -9.77 -12.70
C ARG A 130 -2.36 -8.52 -13.52
N MET A 131 -1.68 -7.54 -12.96
CA MET A 131 -1.31 -6.31 -13.65
C MET A 131 -0.37 -6.58 -14.83
N SER A 132 0.64 -7.41 -14.63
CA SER A 132 1.58 -7.80 -15.70
C SER A 132 0.85 -8.41 -16.90
N ARG A 133 -0.17 -9.26 -16.66
CA ARG A 133 -1.01 -9.78 -17.74
C ARG A 133 -1.81 -8.69 -18.45
N TRP A 134 -2.37 -7.73 -17.71
CA TRP A 134 -3.13 -6.63 -18.30
C TRP A 134 -2.26 -5.67 -19.09
N LEU A 135 -1.05 -5.38 -18.61
CA LEU A 135 -0.07 -4.56 -19.35
C LEU A 135 0.33 -5.23 -20.65
N LYS A 136 0.57 -6.55 -20.66
CA LYS A 136 0.85 -7.31 -21.89
C LYS A 136 -0.30 -7.20 -22.89
N ILE A 137 -1.54 -7.36 -22.45
CA ILE A 137 -2.72 -7.21 -23.30
C ILE A 137 -2.84 -5.77 -23.82
N ALA A 138 -2.65 -4.77 -22.95
CA ALA A 138 -2.72 -3.37 -23.33
C ALA A 138 -1.63 -2.97 -24.35
N MET A 139 -0.42 -3.50 -24.22
CA MET A 139 0.67 -3.30 -25.19
C MET A 139 0.36 -3.90 -26.57
N VAL A 140 -0.38 -5.01 -26.62
CA VAL A 140 -0.83 -5.62 -27.88
C VAL A 140 -1.89 -4.74 -28.57
N ILE A 141 -2.79 -4.15 -27.79
CA ILE A 141 -3.94 -3.38 -28.30
C ILE A 141 -3.55 -1.93 -28.63
N SER A 142 -2.56 -1.35 -27.95
CA SER A 142 -2.17 0.05 -28.09
C SER A 142 -0.71 0.21 -28.54
N PRO A 143 -0.47 0.63 -29.80
CA PRO A 143 0.89 0.87 -30.30
C PRO A 143 1.65 1.96 -29.52
N LYS A 144 0.94 2.90 -28.86
CA LYS A 144 1.54 3.96 -28.05
C LYS A 144 2.16 3.40 -26.75
N LEU A 145 1.57 2.37 -26.16
CA LEU A 145 2.10 1.73 -24.96
C LEU A 145 3.29 0.81 -25.24
N ARG A 146 3.43 0.35 -26.49
CA ARG A 146 4.52 -0.50 -26.92
C ARG A 146 5.89 0.23 -26.91
N LYS A 147 5.88 1.57 -27.08
CA LYS A 147 7.09 2.41 -27.03
C LYS A 147 7.62 2.69 -25.62
N VAL A 148 6.86 2.40 -24.58
CA VAL A 148 7.24 2.66 -23.17
C VAL A 148 7.94 1.44 -22.54
N GLY A 149 7.90 0.29 -23.19
CA GLY A 149 8.46 -0.98 -22.70
C GLY A 149 9.80 -1.40 -23.34
N ASN A 150 10.36 -0.58 -24.20
CA ASN A 150 11.73 -0.65 -24.71
C ASN A 150 12.51 0.53 -24.13
#